data_06dd5004ad29fcdf44119bd9666e5dc0
#
_entry.id   06dd5004ad29fcdf44119bd9666e5dc0
#
_cell.length_a   1.000
_cell.length_b   1.000
_cell.length_c   1.000
_cell.angle_alpha   90.00
_cell.angle_beta   90.00
_cell.angle_gamma   90.00
#
_symmetry.space_group_name_H-M   'P 1'
#
loop_
_entity.id
_entity.type
_entity.pdbx_description
1 polymer ?
#
loop_
_entity_poly.entity_id
_entity_poly.type
_entity_poly.pdbx_seq_one_letter_code
_entity_poly.pdbx_strand_id
1 'polypeptide(L)'
;MEEEELSVGDEILQNYNVSVIKDTKSIREIKVLNNDRSSTRDAIENALYAAKISFGALTRDAGSFGGTEFNFDQKKVRLIYKPQTGGGGSGAGAEDTTRNESAQAVYAAIAFGMGKTISNNDVTMKTIQKYSNLFSVDGNIDDIRNNLPDEWIKSSVTGANALYGRFGRSGKYTFHRGDATVNRINAAFERAKATEGVRMNINKWNPSDIWMVKSDFDFKCIDNEKTLLGLNQCIQDELEHGKLIGISLKKMQSGASLSAKNVFTDMKFCKDYAGYEYSGKSIDGYIKLSGGTKIQFRSFGAGLGLTGFQGEVKGANANQGKIGLGPLNMILRAHGISQIPTDAASKVRTDPDGVFNEIAVGLKKYARLNQKQIEELKENENIVTSKFLYSKLQVTQLINTLESIRTKKVRDQLVEDIYLYASSQSRFSSAYYKLE
;
A
#
# COMPACT_ATOMS: atom_id res chain seq x y z
N MET A 1 -1.24 12.05 -50.18
CA MET A 1 -1.18 11.57 -48.81
C MET A 1 -0.25 10.38 -48.85
N GLU A 2 0.98 10.56 -48.45
CA GLU A 2 1.91 9.46 -48.25
C GLU A 2 1.37 8.63 -47.07
N GLU A 3 1.03 7.36 -47.33
CA GLU A 3 0.82 6.39 -46.24
C GLU A 3 2.17 6.28 -45.54
N GLU A 4 2.26 6.77 -44.29
CA GLU A 4 3.41 6.48 -43.41
C GLU A 4 3.45 4.96 -43.23
N GLU A 5 4.44 4.28 -43.82
CA GLU A 5 4.73 2.87 -43.55
C GLU A 5 4.97 2.72 -42.03
N LEU A 6 4.07 2.00 -41.38
CA LEU A 6 4.21 1.68 -39.95
C LEU A 6 5.53 0.95 -39.75
N SER A 7 6.23 1.30 -38.66
CA SER A 7 7.43 0.57 -38.29
C SER A 7 7.10 -0.88 -37.93
N VAL A 8 8.01 -1.82 -38.18
CA VAL A 8 7.82 -3.25 -37.83
C VAL A 8 7.47 -3.42 -36.34
N GLY A 9 7.96 -2.53 -35.48
CA GLY A 9 7.60 -2.52 -34.06
C GLY A 9 6.16 -2.09 -33.81
N ASP A 10 5.65 -1.14 -34.59
CA ASP A 10 4.27 -0.69 -34.49
C ASP A 10 3.32 -1.74 -35.09
N GLU A 11 3.69 -2.44 -36.14
CA GLU A 11 2.94 -3.57 -36.69
C GLU A 11 2.78 -4.71 -35.71
N ILE A 12 3.84 -5.07 -34.98
CA ILE A 12 3.77 -6.11 -33.91
C ILE A 12 2.80 -5.72 -32.83
N LEU A 13 2.68 -4.43 -32.52
CA LEU A 13 1.83 -3.92 -31.43
C LEU A 13 0.40 -3.58 -31.86
N GLN A 14 0.11 -3.49 -33.18
CA GLN A 14 -1.22 -3.15 -33.72
C GLN A 14 -2.37 -4.01 -33.19
N ASN A 15 -2.10 -5.29 -32.92
CA ASN A 15 -3.11 -6.24 -32.46
C ASN A 15 -3.31 -6.25 -30.96
N TYR A 16 -2.62 -5.34 -30.22
CA TYR A 16 -2.67 -5.29 -28.76
C TYR A 16 -3.21 -3.93 -28.29
N ASN A 17 -3.90 -3.95 -27.16
CA ASN A 17 -4.29 -2.72 -26.48
C ASN A 17 -3.05 -2.12 -25.81
N VAL A 18 -2.56 -1.00 -26.33
CA VAL A 18 -1.32 -0.37 -25.88
C VAL A 18 -1.53 1.07 -25.43
N SER A 19 -0.75 1.49 -24.42
CA SER A 19 -0.71 2.86 -23.94
C SER A 19 0.74 3.32 -23.83
N VAL A 20 1.10 4.36 -24.58
CA VAL A 20 2.44 4.96 -24.53
C VAL A 20 2.59 5.78 -23.25
N ILE A 21 3.54 5.39 -22.38
CA ILE A 21 3.82 6.07 -21.12
C ILE A 21 4.87 7.18 -21.32
N LYS A 22 5.85 6.90 -22.18
CA LYS A 22 6.96 7.80 -22.44
C LYS A 22 7.42 7.64 -23.88
N ASP A 23 7.63 8.75 -24.55
CA ASP A 23 8.28 8.78 -25.87
C ASP A 23 9.27 9.94 -25.94
N THR A 24 10.54 9.60 -26.03
CA THR A 24 11.67 10.54 -26.15
C THR A 24 12.51 10.17 -27.36
N LYS A 25 13.53 10.95 -27.69
CA LYS A 25 14.45 10.63 -28.80
C LYS A 25 15.16 9.27 -28.63
N SER A 26 15.36 8.81 -27.40
CA SER A 26 16.17 7.61 -27.09
C SER A 26 15.40 6.45 -26.45
N ILE A 27 14.22 6.70 -25.89
CA ILE A 27 13.43 5.67 -25.18
C ILE A 27 11.94 5.84 -25.49
N ARG A 28 11.30 4.73 -25.83
CA ARG A 28 9.83 4.61 -25.91
C ARG A 28 9.37 3.53 -24.94
N GLU A 29 8.48 3.89 -24.00
CA GLU A 29 7.95 2.99 -22.97
C GLU A 29 6.45 2.81 -23.16
N ILE A 30 6.02 1.57 -23.27
CA ILE A 30 4.66 1.20 -23.70
C ILE A 30 4.08 0.19 -22.68
N LYS A 31 2.88 0.45 -22.17
CA LYS A 31 2.07 -0.56 -21.49
C LYS A 31 1.32 -1.39 -22.53
N VAL A 32 1.45 -2.71 -22.44
CA VAL A 32 0.64 -3.67 -23.19
C VAL A 32 -0.40 -4.23 -22.23
N LEU A 33 -1.68 -4.00 -22.55
CA LEU A 33 -2.80 -4.32 -21.66
C LEU A 33 -3.48 -5.62 -22.13
N ASN A 34 -3.30 -6.70 -21.37
CA ASN A 34 -3.98 -7.97 -21.59
C ASN A 34 -4.10 -8.76 -20.27
N ASN A 35 -5.23 -9.46 -20.09
CA ASN A 35 -5.44 -10.27 -18.89
C ASN A 35 -4.54 -11.52 -18.87
N ASP A 36 -4.28 -12.12 -20.02
CA ASP A 36 -3.27 -13.18 -20.19
C ASP A 36 -1.92 -12.56 -20.59
N ARG A 37 -1.22 -12.05 -19.60
CA ARG A 37 0.07 -11.38 -19.79
C ARG A 37 1.18 -12.33 -20.25
N SER A 38 1.12 -13.61 -19.85
CA SER A 38 2.14 -14.59 -20.21
C SER A 38 2.06 -14.92 -21.69
N SER A 39 0.89 -15.33 -22.15
CA SER A 39 0.65 -15.63 -23.57
C SER A 39 0.90 -14.41 -24.47
N THR A 40 0.51 -13.21 -24.01
CA THR A 40 0.76 -11.97 -24.76
C THR A 40 2.25 -11.68 -24.89
N ARG A 41 3.01 -11.84 -23.81
CA ARG A 41 4.46 -11.67 -23.83
C ARG A 41 5.11 -12.67 -24.78
N ASP A 42 4.78 -13.94 -24.66
CA ASP A 42 5.32 -15.00 -25.49
C ASP A 42 5.00 -14.76 -26.98
N ALA A 43 3.80 -14.32 -27.30
CA ALA A 43 3.41 -13.97 -28.67
C ALA A 43 4.21 -12.78 -29.24
N ILE A 44 4.39 -11.72 -28.45
CA ILE A 44 5.19 -10.55 -28.88
C ILE A 44 6.67 -10.92 -29.01
N GLU A 45 7.24 -11.67 -28.07
CA GLU A 45 8.64 -12.12 -28.14
C GLU A 45 8.89 -13.04 -29.33
N ASN A 46 7.93 -13.91 -29.67
CA ASN A 46 7.98 -14.74 -30.88
C ASN A 46 7.90 -13.89 -32.16
N ALA A 47 7.07 -12.84 -32.18
CA ALA A 47 6.98 -11.92 -33.33
C ALA A 47 8.28 -11.11 -33.49
N LEU A 48 8.88 -10.63 -32.39
CA LEU A 48 10.19 -9.96 -32.44
C LEU A 48 11.28 -10.89 -32.95
N TYR A 49 11.28 -12.15 -32.49
CA TYR A 49 12.21 -13.17 -32.96
C TYR A 49 12.05 -13.45 -34.46
N ALA A 50 10.81 -13.59 -34.96
CA ALA A 50 10.50 -13.80 -36.37
C ALA A 50 10.97 -12.59 -37.23
N ALA A 51 10.81 -11.37 -36.70
CA ALA A 51 11.31 -10.13 -37.31
C ALA A 51 12.83 -9.92 -37.20
N LYS A 52 13.56 -10.87 -36.59
CA LYS A 52 15.01 -10.80 -36.31
C LYS A 52 15.41 -9.59 -35.43
N ILE A 53 14.52 -9.14 -34.58
CA ILE A 53 14.78 -8.09 -33.60
C ILE A 53 15.29 -8.75 -32.32
N SER A 54 16.50 -8.40 -31.89
CA SER A 54 17.07 -8.87 -30.62
C SER A 54 16.38 -8.21 -29.45
N PHE A 55 15.95 -9.00 -28.48
CA PHE A 55 15.27 -8.51 -27.28
C PHE A 55 15.83 -9.15 -26.01
N GLY A 56 15.55 -8.52 -24.86
CA GLY A 56 15.92 -9.00 -23.54
C GLY A 56 14.85 -8.73 -22.49
N ALA A 57 15.00 -9.32 -21.33
CA ALA A 57 14.09 -9.12 -20.21
C ALA A 57 14.28 -7.74 -19.57
N LEU A 58 13.20 -6.97 -19.45
CA LEU A 58 13.15 -5.73 -18.68
C LEU A 58 12.88 -6.08 -17.21
N THR A 59 13.88 -5.85 -16.34
CA THR A 59 13.81 -6.16 -14.90
C THR A 59 13.57 -4.94 -14.03
N ARG A 60 13.86 -3.72 -14.53
CA ARG A 60 13.62 -2.46 -13.82
C ARG A 60 12.30 -1.85 -14.29
N ASP A 61 11.55 -1.30 -13.35
CA ASP A 61 10.32 -0.53 -13.56
C ASP A 61 9.14 -1.30 -14.18
N ALA A 62 9.32 -2.59 -14.52
CA ALA A 62 8.29 -3.45 -15.12
C ALA A 62 7.38 -4.16 -14.09
N GLY A 63 7.62 -3.97 -12.79
CA GLY A 63 6.92 -4.68 -11.72
C GLY A 63 7.34 -6.15 -11.59
N SER A 64 6.59 -6.92 -10.78
CA SER A 64 6.92 -8.32 -10.46
C SER A 64 6.82 -9.28 -11.64
N PHE A 65 6.06 -8.94 -12.67
CA PHE A 65 5.93 -9.76 -13.88
C PHE A 65 7.10 -9.57 -14.86
N GLY A 66 7.83 -8.44 -14.76
CA GLY A 66 8.87 -8.06 -15.70
C GLY A 66 8.29 -7.47 -17.00
N GLY A 67 9.14 -7.29 -17.99
CA GLY A 67 8.81 -6.74 -19.28
C GLY A 67 9.79 -7.19 -20.35
N THR A 68 9.64 -6.68 -21.59
CA THR A 68 10.54 -6.95 -22.73
C THR A 68 11.19 -5.64 -23.19
N GLU A 69 12.49 -5.65 -23.41
CA GLU A 69 13.25 -4.50 -23.89
C GLU A 69 13.94 -4.87 -25.21
N PHE A 70 13.83 -4.01 -26.23
CA PHE A 70 14.51 -4.17 -27.51
C PHE A 70 14.88 -2.80 -28.10
N ASN A 71 15.80 -2.79 -29.06
CA ASN A 71 16.17 -1.58 -29.79
C ASN A 71 15.48 -1.56 -31.15
N PHE A 72 14.83 -0.47 -31.49
CA PHE A 72 14.18 -0.27 -32.76
C PHE A 72 14.25 1.22 -33.16
N ASP A 73 14.57 1.52 -34.41
CA ASP A 73 14.72 2.87 -35.00
C ASP A 73 15.53 3.84 -34.10
N GLN A 74 16.71 3.41 -33.63
CA GLN A 74 17.60 4.14 -32.75
C GLN A 74 16.98 4.45 -31.36
N LYS A 75 15.79 3.94 -31.08
CA LYS A 75 15.16 4.03 -29.76
C LYS A 75 15.21 2.70 -29.02
N LYS A 76 15.34 2.78 -27.72
CA LYS A 76 15.12 1.66 -26.82
C LYS A 76 13.65 1.57 -26.52
N VAL A 77 12.98 0.49 -26.95
CA VAL A 77 11.57 0.21 -26.69
C VAL A 77 11.45 -0.69 -25.46
N ARG A 78 10.60 -0.30 -24.53
CA ARG A 78 10.31 -1.03 -23.31
C ARG A 78 8.83 -1.37 -23.24
N LEU A 79 8.52 -2.65 -23.18
CA LEU A 79 7.15 -3.14 -23.04
C LEU A 79 6.90 -3.58 -21.60
N ILE A 80 5.86 -3.05 -20.98
CA ILE A 80 5.41 -3.39 -19.63
C ILE A 80 4.05 -4.05 -19.73
N TYR A 81 3.96 -5.34 -19.40
CA TYR A 81 2.70 -6.10 -19.51
C TYR A 81 1.83 -5.88 -18.27
N LYS A 82 0.61 -5.40 -18.48
CA LYS A 82 -0.37 -5.11 -17.41
C LYS A 82 -1.70 -5.81 -17.70
N PRO A 83 -2.48 -6.18 -16.68
CA PRO A 83 -3.83 -6.69 -16.92
C PRO A 83 -4.70 -5.60 -17.56
N GLN A 84 -5.56 -5.99 -18.47
CA GLN A 84 -6.51 -5.09 -19.16
C GLN A 84 -7.62 -4.60 -18.25
N THR A 85 -8.00 -5.41 -17.27
CA THR A 85 -8.96 -5.06 -16.24
C THR A 85 -8.27 -4.95 -14.90
N GLY A 86 -8.49 -3.86 -14.18
CA GLY A 86 -8.07 -3.69 -12.80
C GLY A 86 -8.80 -4.66 -11.88
N GLY A 87 -8.44 -5.95 -11.96
CA GLY A 87 -8.92 -7.00 -11.09
C GLY A 87 -7.90 -7.30 -10.00
N GLY A 88 -8.23 -6.97 -8.76
CA GLY A 88 -7.61 -7.51 -7.55
C GLY A 88 -6.14 -7.19 -7.31
N GLY A 89 -5.87 -6.00 -6.75
CA GLY A 89 -4.69 -5.83 -5.89
C GLY A 89 -3.38 -5.50 -6.55
N SER A 90 -3.34 -4.50 -7.44
CA SER A 90 -2.24 -3.54 -7.61
C SER A 90 -2.56 -2.58 -8.77
N GLY A 91 -3.09 -1.41 -8.41
CA GLY A 91 -2.92 -0.21 -9.19
C GLY A 91 -3.71 -0.13 -10.50
N ALA A 92 -4.95 0.35 -10.44
CA ALA A 92 -5.41 1.36 -11.39
C ALA A 92 -4.24 2.34 -11.58
N GLY A 93 -3.97 2.80 -12.79
CA GLY A 93 -2.95 3.83 -13.00
C GLY A 93 -3.23 5.02 -12.06
N ALA A 94 -2.23 5.83 -11.77
CA ALA A 94 -2.43 6.98 -10.87
C ALA A 94 -3.60 7.86 -11.33
N GLU A 95 -3.79 8.02 -12.64
CA GLU A 95 -4.91 8.76 -13.25
C GLU A 95 -6.27 8.09 -12.99
N ASP A 96 -6.37 6.77 -13.17
CA ASP A 96 -7.61 6.02 -12.87
C ASP A 96 -7.98 6.09 -11.39
N THR A 97 -6.98 6.00 -10.51
CA THR A 97 -7.19 6.16 -9.07
C THR A 97 -7.69 7.56 -8.76
N THR A 98 -7.03 8.59 -9.29
CA THR A 98 -7.42 9.98 -9.13
C THR A 98 -8.84 10.23 -9.61
N ARG A 99 -9.18 9.77 -10.81
CA ARG A 99 -10.54 9.90 -11.38
C ARG A 99 -11.59 9.23 -10.49
N ASN A 100 -11.35 7.98 -10.09
CA ASN A 100 -12.33 7.18 -9.34
C ASN A 100 -12.59 7.74 -7.93
N GLU A 101 -11.52 8.15 -7.23
CA GLU A 101 -11.64 8.76 -5.90
C GLU A 101 -12.25 10.16 -5.97
N SER A 102 -11.86 10.98 -6.98
CA SER A 102 -12.48 12.27 -7.23
C SER A 102 -13.97 12.16 -7.57
N ALA A 103 -14.34 11.15 -8.35
CA ALA A 103 -15.74 10.86 -8.65
C ALA A 103 -16.55 10.61 -7.36
N GLN A 104 -16.03 9.83 -6.42
CA GLN A 104 -16.71 9.59 -5.15
C GLN A 104 -16.96 10.88 -4.37
N ALA A 105 -16.00 11.80 -4.33
CA ALA A 105 -16.15 13.12 -3.69
C ALA A 105 -17.22 13.97 -4.39
N VAL A 106 -17.20 14.03 -5.72
CA VAL A 106 -18.18 14.79 -6.52
C VAL A 106 -19.59 14.23 -6.36
N TYR A 107 -19.78 12.91 -6.42
CA TYR A 107 -21.09 12.26 -6.26
C TYR A 107 -21.62 12.49 -4.85
N ALA A 108 -20.77 12.40 -3.83
CA ALA A 108 -21.16 12.71 -2.45
C ALA A 108 -21.59 14.19 -2.31
N ALA A 109 -20.82 15.11 -2.87
CA ALA A 109 -21.16 16.54 -2.85
C ALA A 109 -22.52 16.83 -3.50
N ILE A 110 -22.85 16.15 -4.60
CA ILE A 110 -24.16 16.27 -5.26
C ILE A 110 -25.28 15.74 -4.35
N ALA A 111 -25.12 14.57 -3.74
CA ALA A 111 -26.10 14.00 -2.82
C ALA A 111 -26.40 14.94 -1.64
N PHE A 112 -25.34 15.49 -1.03
CA PHE A 112 -25.48 16.47 0.06
C PHE A 112 -26.05 17.80 -0.40
N GLY A 113 -25.66 18.29 -1.56
CA GLY A 113 -26.20 19.53 -2.15
C GLY A 113 -27.68 19.41 -2.56
N MET A 114 -28.11 18.24 -3.01
CA MET A 114 -29.51 17.95 -3.31
C MET A 114 -30.33 17.64 -2.07
N GLY A 115 -29.71 17.30 -0.94
CA GLY A 115 -30.40 16.91 0.29
C GLY A 115 -31.17 15.59 0.17
N LYS A 116 -30.75 14.68 -0.71
CA LYS A 116 -31.40 13.38 -0.96
C LYS A 116 -30.40 12.35 -1.49
N THR A 117 -30.79 11.09 -1.50
CA THR A 117 -30.11 10.05 -2.27
C THR A 117 -30.17 10.36 -3.77
N ILE A 118 -29.13 9.97 -4.49
CA ILE A 118 -28.99 10.23 -5.92
C ILE A 118 -28.96 8.95 -6.74
N SER A 119 -29.26 9.08 -8.03
CA SER A 119 -28.99 8.12 -9.08
C SER A 119 -27.93 8.67 -10.04
N ASN A 120 -27.45 7.86 -10.97
CA ASN A 120 -26.52 8.35 -12.00
C ASN A 120 -27.14 9.47 -12.86
N ASN A 121 -28.45 9.47 -13.07
CA ASN A 121 -29.16 10.50 -13.85
C ASN A 121 -29.15 11.88 -13.15
N ASP A 122 -28.95 11.93 -11.85
CA ASP A 122 -28.81 13.17 -11.08
C ASP A 122 -27.43 13.82 -11.29
N VAL A 123 -26.42 13.05 -11.77
CA VAL A 123 -25.04 13.53 -11.96
C VAL A 123 -24.85 14.04 -13.37
N THR A 124 -25.19 15.30 -13.60
CA THR A 124 -25.08 16.01 -14.86
C THR A 124 -24.09 17.17 -14.72
N MET A 125 -23.55 17.66 -15.83
CA MET A 125 -22.69 18.88 -15.78
C MET A 125 -23.36 20.04 -15.06
N LYS A 126 -24.67 20.20 -15.27
CA LYS A 126 -25.48 21.23 -14.59
C LYS A 126 -25.49 21.06 -13.07
N THR A 127 -25.67 19.83 -12.57
CA THR A 127 -25.62 19.56 -11.12
C THR A 127 -24.21 19.62 -10.56
N ILE A 128 -23.20 19.18 -11.29
CA ILE A 128 -21.79 19.33 -10.90
C ILE A 128 -21.44 20.81 -10.74
N GLN A 129 -21.77 21.65 -11.73
CA GLN A 129 -21.55 23.10 -11.68
C GLN A 129 -22.33 23.76 -10.54
N LYS A 130 -23.59 23.39 -10.35
CA LYS A 130 -24.44 23.94 -9.29
C LYS A 130 -23.87 23.70 -7.88
N TYR A 131 -23.24 22.56 -7.66
CA TYR A 131 -22.69 22.14 -6.35
C TYR A 131 -21.16 22.17 -6.29
N SER A 132 -20.52 22.86 -7.23
CA SER A 132 -19.05 22.96 -7.32
C SER A 132 -18.38 23.53 -6.07
N ASN A 133 -19.11 24.34 -5.30
CA ASN A 133 -18.63 24.88 -4.02
C ASN A 133 -18.62 23.85 -2.87
N LEU A 134 -19.17 22.66 -3.08
CA LEU A 134 -19.20 21.58 -2.08
C LEU A 134 -18.11 20.54 -2.28
N PHE A 135 -17.27 20.65 -3.30
CA PHE A 135 -16.12 19.77 -3.48
C PHE A 135 -14.90 20.51 -4.03
N SER A 136 -13.74 19.94 -3.75
CA SER A 136 -12.46 20.34 -4.33
C SER A 136 -11.65 19.07 -4.58
N VAL A 137 -11.38 18.77 -5.86
CA VAL A 137 -10.71 17.55 -6.29
C VAL A 137 -9.66 17.84 -7.35
N ASP A 138 -8.62 17.03 -7.40
CA ASP A 138 -7.54 17.10 -8.39
C ASP A 138 -7.84 16.30 -9.67
N GLY A 139 -8.93 15.53 -9.69
CA GLY A 139 -9.41 14.82 -10.89
C GLY A 139 -10.08 15.75 -11.88
N ASN A 140 -9.94 15.43 -13.19
CA ASN A 140 -10.60 16.16 -14.27
C ASN A 140 -12.12 15.91 -14.24
N ILE A 141 -12.92 16.95 -14.16
CA ILE A 141 -14.40 16.87 -14.08
C ILE A 141 -15.02 16.28 -15.35
N ASP A 142 -14.50 16.65 -16.52
CA ASP A 142 -15.01 16.13 -17.79
C ASP A 142 -14.70 14.62 -17.92
N ASP A 143 -13.54 14.19 -17.45
CA ASP A 143 -13.15 12.77 -17.40
C ASP A 143 -14.02 11.97 -16.44
N ILE A 144 -14.29 12.53 -15.24
CA ILE A 144 -15.23 11.95 -14.27
C ILE A 144 -16.61 11.78 -14.87
N ARG A 145 -17.09 12.75 -15.66
CA ARG A 145 -18.43 12.69 -16.26
C ARG A 145 -18.53 11.75 -17.43
N ASN A 146 -17.51 11.71 -18.30
CA ASN A 146 -17.57 11.06 -19.61
C ASN A 146 -16.85 9.70 -19.66
N ASN A 147 -15.84 9.49 -18.84
CA ASN A 147 -14.93 8.35 -18.91
C ASN A 147 -14.89 7.48 -17.66
N LEU A 148 -15.78 7.74 -16.67
CA LEU A 148 -15.86 6.89 -15.49
C LEU A 148 -16.47 5.53 -15.88
N PRO A 149 -15.79 4.40 -15.61
CA PRO A 149 -16.34 3.07 -15.91
C PRO A 149 -17.66 2.81 -15.15
N ASP A 150 -18.60 2.09 -15.78
CA ASP A 150 -19.94 1.82 -15.22
C ASP A 150 -19.90 1.26 -13.80
N GLU A 151 -18.94 0.38 -13.53
CA GLU A 151 -18.75 -0.20 -12.19
C GLU A 151 -18.34 0.84 -11.15
N TRP A 152 -17.59 1.88 -11.55
CA TRP A 152 -17.21 2.99 -10.68
C TRP A 152 -18.33 4.03 -10.55
N ILE A 153 -19.13 4.23 -11.60
CA ILE A 153 -20.38 5.00 -11.51
C ILE A 153 -21.30 4.40 -10.44
N LYS A 154 -21.54 3.09 -10.54
CA LYS A 154 -22.38 2.35 -9.59
C LYS A 154 -21.81 2.43 -8.17
N SER A 155 -20.50 2.22 -8.02
CA SER A 155 -19.80 2.33 -6.74
C SER A 155 -19.92 3.74 -6.14
N SER A 156 -19.73 4.80 -6.95
CA SER A 156 -19.81 6.19 -6.50
C SER A 156 -21.21 6.62 -6.09
N VAL A 157 -22.24 6.19 -6.81
CA VAL A 157 -23.66 6.39 -6.41
C VAL A 157 -23.94 5.70 -5.09
N THR A 158 -23.56 4.43 -4.96
CA THR A 158 -23.78 3.63 -3.76
C THR A 158 -23.08 4.26 -2.55
N GLY A 159 -21.82 4.65 -2.69
CA GLY A 159 -21.05 5.30 -1.63
C GLY A 159 -21.58 6.69 -1.26
N ALA A 160 -21.95 7.51 -2.24
CA ALA A 160 -22.54 8.82 -1.99
C ALA A 160 -23.85 8.71 -1.17
N ASN A 161 -24.69 7.74 -1.52
CA ASN A 161 -25.95 7.49 -0.82
C ASN A 161 -25.73 6.96 0.61
N ALA A 162 -24.72 6.12 0.82
CA ALA A 162 -24.37 5.65 2.15
C ALA A 162 -23.82 6.78 3.04
N LEU A 163 -22.94 7.63 2.49
CA LEU A 163 -22.43 8.83 3.19
C LEU A 163 -23.59 9.78 3.53
N TYR A 164 -24.46 10.06 2.57
CA TYR A 164 -25.62 10.93 2.81
C TYR A 164 -26.58 10.33 3.85
N GLY A 165 -26.85 9.03 3.77
CA GLY A 165 -27.71 8.34 4.75
C GLY A 165 -27.15 8.43 6.18
N ARG A 166 -25.83 8.40 6.35
CA ARG A 166 -25.17 8.47 7.65
C ARG A 166 -25.02 9.90 8.17
N PHE A 167 -24.64 10.86 7.31
CA PHE A 167 -24.19 12.19 7.72
C PHE A 167 -25.04 13.34 7.16
N GLY A 168 -25.95 13.08 6.21
CA GLY A 168 -26.68 14.12 5.49
C GLY A 168 -27.57 15.03 6.38
N ARG A 169 -27.91 14.56 7.59
CA ARG A 169 -28.65 15.35 8.58
C ARG A 169 -27.76 16.06 9.61
N SER A 170 -26.45 15.80 9.58
CA SER A 170 -25.50 16.28 10.62
C SER A 170 -24.93 17.69 10.32
N GLY A 171 -25.21 18.24 9.15
CA GLY A 171 -24.75 19.58 8.78
C GLY A 171 -24.37 19.73 7.31
N LYS A 172 -23.71 20.84 7.00
CA LYS A 172 -23.18 21.13 5.66
C LYS A 172 -21.72 20.67 5.58
N TYR A 173 -21.38 19.96 4.53
CA TYR A 173 -20.04 19.41 4.30
C TYR A 173 -19.50 19.81 2.94
N THR A 174 -18.17 19.87 2.87
CA THR A 174 -17.39 19.91 1.64
C THR A 174 -16.56 18.65 1.52
N PHE A 175 -16.28 18.23 0.29
CA PHE A 175 -15.59 16.99 -0.02
C PHE A 175 -14.26 17.30 -0.72
N HIS A 176 -13.17 16.72 -0.24
CA HIS A 176 -11.82 17.09 -0.63
C HIS A 176 -11.00 15.89 -1.06
N ARG A 177 -10.28 16.03 -2.17
CA ARG A 177 -9.31 15.05 -2.64
C ARG A 177 -8.16 15.75 -3.37
N GLY A 178 -6.91 15.51 -2.95
CA GLY A 178 -5.71 16.04 -3.60
C GLY A 178 -5.54 17.57 -3.58
N ASP A 179 -6.38 18.28 -2.86
CA ASP A 179 -6.47 19.73 -2.81
C ASP A 179 -5.70 20.36 -1.63
N ALA A 180 -5.85 21.68 -1.46
CA ALA A 180 -5.21 22.43 -0.38
C ALA A 180 -5.58 21.93 1.02
N THR A 181 -6.83 21.45 1.23
CA THR A 181 -7.29 20.89 2.50
C THR A 181 -6.56 19.60 2.83
N VAL A 182 -6.48 18.68 1.87
CA VAL A 182 -5.74 17.42 2.00
C VAL A 182 -4.26 17.70 2.22
N ASN A 183 -3.68 18.63 1.48
CA ASN A 183 -2.29 19.03 1.63
C ASN A 183 -1.99 19.63 3.01
N ARG A 184 -2.94 20.39 3.61
CA ARG A 184 -2.81 20.91 4.98
C ARG A 184 -2.75 19.81 6.02
N ILE A 185 -3.60 18.79 5.91
CA ILE A 185 -3.61 17.63 6.78
C ILE A 185 -2.29 16.83 6.62
N ASN A 186 -1.86 16.62 5.38
CA ASN A 186 -0.62 15.93 5.08
C ASN A 186 0.62 16.69 5.61
N ALA A 187 0.62 18.01 5.53
CA ALA A 187 1.67 18.86 6.08
C ALA A 187 1.74 18.78 7.62
N ALA A 188 0.60 18.64 8.30
CA ALA A 188 0.58 18.39 9.75
C ALA A 188 1.26 17.06 10.11
N PHE A 189 1.00 16.01 9.35
CA PHE A 189 1.70 14.72 9.51
C PHE A 189 3.21 14.85 9.31
N GLU A 190 3.66 15.51 8.24
CA GLU A 190 5.09 15.66 7.97
C GLU A 190 5.80 16.48 9.06
N ARG A 191 5.14 17.50 9.63
CA ARG A 191 5.65 18.24 10.79
C ARG A 191 5.79 17.35 12.03
N ALA A 192 4.72 16.63 12.39
CA ALA A 192 4.72 15.73 13.54
C ALA A 192 5.76 14.61 13.39
N LYS A 193 5.84 14.01 12.22
CA LYS A 193 6.80 12.99 11.86
C LYS A 193 8.25 13.48 11.95
N ALA A 194 8.54 14.71 11.49
CA ALA A 194 9.87 15.31 11.57
C ALA A 194 10.26 15.58 13.02
N THR A 195 9.34 16.10 13.84
CA THR A 195 9.56 16.37 15.27
C THR A 195 9.91 15.11 16.06
N GLU A 196 9.23 14.00 15.76
CA GLU A 196 9.46 12.72 16.44
C GLU A 196 10.56 11.87 15.79
N GLY A 197 11.11 12.27 14.64
CA GLY A 197 12.10 11.52 13.87
C GLY A 197 11.58 10.14 13.41
N VAL A 198 10.28 10.04 13.15
CA VAL A 198 9.61 8.79 12.75
C VAL A 198 9.75 8.55 11.25
N ARG A 199 10.02 7.30 10.86
CA ARG A 199 10.02 6.88 9.44
C ARG A 199 8.72 6.16 9.11
N MET A 200 7.71 6.91 8.74
CA MET A 200 6.39 6.40 8.33
C MET A 200 5.99 6.99 6.98
N ASN A 201 5.41 6.17 6.11
CA ASN A 201 4.85 6.63 4.85
C ASN A 201 3.46 7.25 5.09
N ILE A 202 3.16 8.35 4.42
CA ILE A 202 1.89 9.05 4.54
C ILE A 202 0.69 8.16 4.26
N ASN A 203 0.75 7.28 3.26
CA ASN A 203 -0.33 6.35 2.93
C ASN A 203 -0.59 5.28 4.01
N LYS A 204 0.34 5.12 4.95
CA LYS A 204 0.16 4.26 6.12
C LYS A 204 -0.38 5.01 7.32
N TRP A 205 -0.06 6.29 7.43
CA TRP A 205 -0.63 7.15 8.44
C TRP A 205 -2.06 7.56 8.10
N ASN A 206 -2.29 8.04 6.87
CA ASN A 206 -3.58 8.49 6.37
C ASN A 206 -4.08 7.53 5.28
N PRO A 207 -4.94 6.57 5.62
CA PRO A 207 -5.55 5.66 4.64
C PRO A 207 -6.78 6.26 3.96
N SER A 208 -7.10 7.54 4.22
CA SER A 208 -8.26 8.23 3.64
C SER A 208 -7.97 8.67 2.20
N ASP A 209 -8.81 8.23 1.30
CA ASP A 209 -8.76 8.60 -0.11
C ASP A 209 -9.44 9.95 -0.36
N ILE A 210 -10.49 10.25 0.42
CA ILE A 210 -11.19 11.56 0.42
C ILE A 210 -11.43 12.04 1.85
N TRP A 211 -11.59 13.35 2.00
CA TRP A 211 -11.96 13.99 3.26
C TRP A 211 -13.29 14.72 3.15
N MET A 212 -14.14 14.53 4.15
CA MET A 212 -15.39 15.26 4.32
C MET A 212 -15.24 16.21 5.49
N VAL A 213 -15.38 17.51 5.22
CA VAL A 213 -15.13 18.59 6.18
C VAL A 213 -16.42 19.38 6.41
N LYS A 214 -16.81 19.51 7.68
CA LYS A 214 -17.99 20.28 8.07
C LYS A 214 -17.71 21.78 7.98
N SER A 215 -18.68 22.56 7.58
CA SER A 215 -18.51 24.01 7.32
C SER A 215 -18.06 24.84 8.53
N ASP A 216 -18.25 24.33 9.74
CA ASP A 216 -17.83 24.95 11.01
C ASP A 216 -16.54 24.35 11.60
N PHE A 217 -15.81 23.53 10.84
CA PHE A 217 -14.56 22.94 11.29
C PHE A 217 -13.43 23.97 11.36
N ASP A 218 -12.73 24.01 12.50
CA ASP A 218 -11.54 24.84 12.69
C ASP A 218 -10.28 23.96 12.68
N PHE A 219 -9.37 24.24 11.76
CA PHE A 219 -8.13 23.50 11.59
C PHE A 219 -7.08 23.72 12.69
N LYS A 220 -7.37 24.53 13.74
CA LYS A 220 -6.37 24.87 14.76
C LYS A 220 -5.71 23.66 15.41
N CYS A 221 -6.47 22.59 15.72
CA CYS A 221 -5.87 21.39 16.31
C CYS A 221 -4.92 20.71 15.33
N ILE A 222 -5.30 20.59 14.05
CA ILE A 222 -4.43 20.02 13.00
C ILE A 222 -3.13 20.82 12.83
N ASP A 223 -3.24 22.17 12.82
CA ASP A 223 -2.09 23.03 12.58
C ASP A 223 -1.11 23.11 13.75
N ASN A 224 -1.61 22.98 14.97
CA ASN A 224 -0.81 23.16 16.19
C ASN A 224 -0.18 21.87 16.73
N GLU A 225 -0.70 20.70 16.34
CA GLU A 225 -0.15 19.46 16.82
C GLU A 225 1.27 19.19 16.28
N LYS A 226 2.15 18.77 17.21
CA LYS A 226 3.57 18.51 16.94
C LYS A 226 3.95 17.03 17.03
N THR A 227 3.05 16.21 17.57
CA THR A 227 3.26 14.76 17.75
C THR A 227 2.25 13.96 16.94
N LEU A 228 2.62 12.76 16.52
CA LEU A 228 1.69 11.88 15.79
C LEU A 228 0.52 11.45 16.68
N LEU A 229 0.78 11.19 17.95
CA LEU A 229 -0.29 10.82 18.90
C LEU A 229 -1.28 11.96 19.08
N GLY A 230 -0.80 13.19 19.30
CA GLY A 230 -1.67 14.35 19.44
C GLY A 230 -2.47 14.65 18.16
N LEU A 231 -1.82 14.55 16.98
CA LEU A 231 -2.49 14.71 15.70
C LEU A 231 -3.56 13.64 15.46
N ASN A 232 -3.27 12.38 15.80
CA ASN A 232 -4.24 11.30 15.67
C ASN A 232 -5.41 11.47 16.63
N GLN A 233 -5.14 11.92 17.87
CA GLN A 233 -6.21 12.22 18.83
C GLN A 233 -7.11 13.35 18.33
N CYS A 234 -6.50 14.45 17.83
CA CYS A 234 -7.26 15.55 17.22
C CYS A 234 -8.17 15.05 16.07
N ILE A 235 -7.64 14.26 15.14
CA ILE A 235 -8.42 13.72 14.03
C ILE A 235 -9.52 12.78 14.52
N GLN A 236 -9.25 11.96 15.56
CA GLN A 236 -10.26 11.09 16.14
C GLN A 236 -11.39 11.89 16.80
N ASP A 237 -11.06 12.89 17.61
CA ASP A 237 -12.04 13.75 18.29
C ASP A 237 -12.94 14.46 17.28
N GLU A 238 -12.36 14.98 16.20
CA GLU A 238 -13.10 15.65 15.14
C GLU A 238 -13.94 14.70 14.28
N LEU A 239 -13.49 13.47 14.10
CA LEU A 239 -14.25 12.40 13.45
C LEU A 239 -15.46 12.01 14.33
N GLU A 240 -15.30 11.86 15.65
CA GLU A 240 -16.37 11.54 16.59
C GLU A 240 -17.41 12.66 16.65
N HIS A 241 -16.99 13.92 16.59
CA HIS A 241 -17.86 15.09 16.48
C HIS A 241 -18.46 15.29 15.07
N GLY A 242 -18.07 14.46 14.11
CA GLY A 242 -18.53 14.54 12.73
C GLY A 242 -18.10 15.80 12.01
N LYS A 243 -16.93 16.38 12.34
CA LYS A 243 -16.45 17.63 11.76
C LYS A 243 -15.37 17.43 10.70
N LEU A 244 -14.42 16.52 10.94
CA LEU A 244 -13.38 16.14 10.00
C LEU A 244 -13.40 14.62 9.83
N ILE A 245 -13.81 14.15 8.67
CA ILE A 245 -14.06 12.73 8.42
C ILE A 245 -13.21 12.27 7.24
N GLY A 246 -12.19 11.49 7.51
CA GLY A 246 -11.44 10.77 6.50
C GLY A 246 -12.21 9.53 6.02
N ILE A 247 -12.21 9.25 4.74
CA ILE A 247 -12.93 8.13 4.13
C ILE A 247 -11.99 7.35 3.23
N SER A 248 -11.76 6.07 3.56
CA SER A 248 -11.06 5.13 2.67
C SER A 248 -12.07 4.36 1.83
N LEU A 249 -11.84 4.34 0.54
CA LEU A 249 -12.75 3.81 -0.46
C LEU A 249 -12.42 2.37 -0.84
N LYS A 250 -13.45 1.55 -0.96
CA LYS A 250 -13.37 0.27 -1.67
C LYS A 250 -14.42 0.28 -2.78
N LYS A 251 -14.10 -0.39 -3.88
CA LYS A 251 -15.07 -0.54 -4.98
C LYS A 251 -16.24 -1.37 -4.50
N MET A 252 -17.44 -0.77 -4.46
CA MET A 252 -18.69 -1.38 -4.02
C MET A 252 -19.41 -2.02 -5.19
N GLN A 253 -19.77 -3.28 -5.05
CA GLN A 253 -20.51 -4.02 -6.08
C GLN A 253 -22.01 -4.05 -5.78
N SER A 254 -22.40 -4.22 -4.51
CA SER A 254 -23.81 -4.28 -4.08
C SER A 254 -23.92 -3.81 -2.63
N GLY A 255 -24.58 -2.66 -2.43
CA GLY A 255 -24.66 -2.04 -1.11
C GLY A 255 -23.37 -1.38 -0.67
N ALA A 256 -23.43 -0.65 0.43
CA ALA A 256 -22.29 -0.02 1.06
C ALA A 256 -22.42 -0.08 2.58
N SER A 257 -21.31 -0.28 3.27
CA SER A 257 -21.20 -0.15 4.72
C SER A 257 -20.13 0.87 5.10
N LEU A 258 -20.33 1.54 6.21
CA LEU A 258 -19.39 2.48 6.80
C LEU A 258 -18.93 1.95 8.15
N SER A 259 -17.66 1.62 8.27
CA SER A 259 -17.05 1.16 9.51
C SER A 259 -15.93 2.10 9.96
N ALA A 260 -16.00 2.61 11.19
CA ALA A 260 -14.92 3.41 11.78
C ALA A 260 -13.69 2.52 12.03
N LYS A 261 -12.52 3.05 11.70
CA LYS A 261 -11.21 2.41 11.88
C LYS A 261 -10.28 3.34 12.63
N ASN A 262 -9.33 2.77 13.38
CA ASN A 262 -8.37 3.49 14.21
C ASN A 262 -9.02 4.44 15.24
N VAL A 263 -10.23 4.12 15.67
CA VAL A 263 -10.94 4.80 16.74
C VAL A 263 -10.72 4.02 18.04
N PHE A 264 -10.08 4.63 19.04
CA PHE A 264 -9.53 3.95 20.21
C PHE A 264 -10.44 3.94 21.45
N THR A 265 -11.76 4.04 21.28
CA THR A 265 -12.69 4.18 22.39
C THR A 265 -12.88 2.94 23.25
N ASP A 266 -12.63 1.72 22.76
CA ASP A 266 -12.74 0.47 23.55
C ASP A 266 -12.09 -0.71 22.81
N MET A 267 -10.77 -0.69 22.60
CA MET A 267 -10.11 -1.80 21.91
C MET A 267 -9.97 -3.03 22.81
N LYS A 268 -10.96 -3.91 22.80
CA LYS A 268 -10.87 -5.29 23.32
C LYS A 268 -10.14 -6.24 22.35
N PHE A 269 -9.13 -5.77 21.64
CA PHE A 269 -8.30 -6.63 20.79
C PHE A 269 -6.99 -6.96 21.53
N CYS A 270 -7.09 -7.70 22.63
CA CYS A 270 -5.89 -8.24 23.27
C CYS A 270 -5.33 -9.37 22.40
N LYS A 271 -4.27 -9.10 21.69
CA LYS A 271 -3.47 -10.09 20.96
C LYS A 271 -2.17 -10.31 21.73
N ASP A 272 -2.21 -11.20 22.72
CA ASP A 272 -1.03 -11.54 23.50
C ASP A 272 0.02 -12.26 22.68
N TYR A 273 1.27 -12.06 23.02
CA TYR A 273 2.38 -12.83 22.48
C TYR A 273 2.28 -14.29 22.92
N ALA A 274 2.23 -15.20 21.94
CA ALA A 274 2.12 -16.64 22.14
C ALA A 274 3.39 -17.40 21.72
N GLY A 275 4.52 -16.70 21.55
CA GLY A 275 5.78 -17.26 21.16
C GLY A 275 6.13 -17.04 19.68
N TYR A 276 7.00 -17.85 19.15
CA TYR A 276 7.52 -17.72 17.79
C TYR A 276 7.62 -19.09 17.08
N GLU A 277 7.81 -19.05 15.76
CA GLU A 277 8.28 -20.19 14.97
C GLU A 277 9.53 -19.76 14.20
N TYR A 278 10.58 -20.57 14.31
CA TYR A 278 11.87 -20.30 13.70
C TYR A 278 12.46 -21.61 13.17
N SER A 279 12.61 -21.73 11.85
CA SER A 279 13.13 -22.91 11.18
C SER A 279 14.53 -22.65 10.63
N GLY A 280 15.42 -23.64 10.67
CA GLY A 280 16.74 -23.55 10.05
C GLY A 280 16.73 -23.54 8.51
N LYS A 281 15.66 -24.06 7.89
CA LYS A 281 15.60 -24.25 6.44
C LYS A 281 14.79 -23.20 5.68
N SER A 282 14.07 -22.33 6.37
CA SER A 282 13.21 -21.31 5.76
C SER A 282 13.75 -19.92 6.02
N ILE A 283 13.57 -19.02 5.07
CA ILE A 283 13.81 -17.57 5.25
C ILE A 283 12.82 -16.94 6.24
N ASP A 284 11.71 -17.63 6.53
CA ASP A 284 10.63 -17.13 7.35
C ASP A 284 10.93 -17.23 8.84
N GLY A 285 10.39 -16.29 9.61
CA GLY A 285 10.11 -16.40 11.02
C GLY A 285 8.70 -15.95 11.32
N TYR A 286 8.08 -16.52 12.35
CA TYR A 286 6.72 -16.17 12.72
C TYR A 286 6.68 -15.71 14.17
N ILE A 287 6.00 -14.61 14.42
CA ILE A 287 5.52 -14.23 15.75
C ILE A 287 4.11 -14.78 15.89
N LYS A 288 3.87 -15.57 16.95
CA LYS A 288 2.56 -16.16 17.24
C LYS A 288 1.81 -15.25 18.21
N LEU A 289 0.53 -15.12 17.96
CA LEU A 289 -0.41 -14.33 18.73
C LEU A 289 -1.51 -15.23 19.30
N SER A 290 -2.14 -14.81 20.38
CA SER A 290 -3.32 -15.49 20.91
C SER A 290 -4.41 -15.60 19.84
N GLY A 291 -5.24 -16.64 19.91
CA GLY A 291 -6.30 -16.90 18.92
C GLY A 291 -5.82 -17.39 17.55
N GLY A 292 -4.61 -17.99 17.47
CA GLY A 292 -4.11 -18.66 16.25
C GLY A 292 -3.62 -17.74 15.13
N THR A 293 -3.59 -16.44 15.37
CA THR A 293 -3.02 -15.45 14.44
C THR A 293 -1.49 -15.51 14.47
N LYS A 294 -0.84 -15.29 13.33
CA LYS A 294 0.63 -15.20 13.21
C LYS A 294 1.01 -13.99 12.39
N ILE A 295 2.19 -13.45 12.62
CA ILE A 295 2.83 -12.48 11.73
C ILE A 295 4.06 -13.16 11.15
N GLN A 296 4.06 -13.37 9.83
CA GLN A 296 5.17 -13.92 9.08
C GLN A 296 6.16 -12.80 8.74
N PHE A 297 7.38 -12.92 9.18
CA PHE A 297 8.46 -11.98 8.85
C PHE A 297 9.45 -12.62 7.90
N ARG A 298 9.76 -11.92 6.81
CA ARG A 298 10.74 -12.32 5.81
C ARG A 298 11.10 -11.19 4.87
N SER A 299 12.12 -11.38 4.04
CA SER A 299 12.39 -10.55 2.87
C SER A 299 11.45 -10.91 1.71
N PHE A 300 10.82 -9.91 1.12
CA PHE A 300 9.96 -10.04 -0.06
C PHE A 300 10.63 -9.56 -1.35
N GLY A 301 11.85 -9.06 -1.28
CA GLY A 301 12.60 -8.62 -2.45
C GLY A 301 12.86 -9.78 -3.42
N ALA A 302 12.71 -9.53 -4.73
CA ALA A 302 13.13 -10.43 -5.78
C ALA A 302 14.56 -10.10 -6.23
N GLY A 303 15.34 -11.12 -6.59
CA GLY A 303 16.69 -10.95 -7.11
C GLY A 303 17.73 -10.51 -6.08
N LEU A 304 18.80 -9.82 -6.53
CA LEU A 304 19.90 -9.32 -5.71
C LEU A 304 19.54 -8.13 -4.79
N GLY A 305 18.30 -7.67 -4.85
CA GLY A 305 17.81 -6.60 -3.98
C GLY A 305 17.58 -7.09 -2.55
N LEU A 306 18.60 -7.03 -1.69
CA LEU A 306 18.50 -7.28 -0.26
C LEU A 306 17.72 -6.15 0.43
N THR A 307 16.45 -6.01 0.12
CA THR A 307 15.55 -4.99 0.64
C THR A 307 14.18 -5.60 0.92
N GLY A 308 13.33 -4.86 1.65
CA GLY A 308 11.95 -5.26 1.80
C GLY A 308 11.70 -6.31 2.89
N PHE A 309 12.46 -6.28 4.00
CA PHE A 309 12.07 -7.04 5.20
C PHE A 309 10.75 -6.50 5.73
N GLN A 310 9.78 -7.38 5.85
CA GLN A 310 8.43 -7.02 6.33
C GLN A 310 7.74 -8.18 7.04
N GLY A 311 6.78 -7.83 7.91
CA GLY A 311 5.82 -8.75 8.50
C GLY A 311 4.52 -8.76 7.71
N GLU A 312 3.87 -9.91 7.62
CA GLU A 312 2.56 -10.08 7.00
C GLU A 312 1.66 -10.92 7.92
N VAL A 313 0.48 -10.38 8.24
CA VAL A 313 -0.48 -11.07 9.12
C VAL A 313 -1.05 -12.29 8.40
N LYS A 314 -1.04 -13.45 9.06
CA LYS A 314 -1.55 -14.74 8.61
C LYS A 314 -2.55 -15.32 9.61
N GLY A 315 -3.64 -15.89 9.10
CA GLY A 315 -4.68 -16.55 9.89
C GLY A 315 -6.02 -16.55 9.16
N ALA A 316 -6.91 -17.48 9.48
CA ALA A 316 -8.18 -17.68 8.76
C ALA A 316 -9.12 -16.46 8.83
N ASN A 317 -9.03 -15.68 9.93
CA ASN A 317 -9.86 -14.48 10.17
C ASN A 317 -9.01 -13.22 10.32
N ALA A 318 -7.74 -13.24 9.88
CA ALA A 318 -6.87 -12.09 10.01
C ALA A 318 -7.09 -11.11 8.86
N ASN A 319 -7.27 -9.83 9.17
CA ASN A 319 -7.14 -8.79 8.16
C ASN A 319 -5.73 -8.87 7.59
N GLN A 320 -5.64 -9.20 6.32
CA GLN A 320 -4.35 -9.27 5.62
C GLN A 320 -3.73 -7.87 5.59
N GLY A 321 -2.56 -7.74 6.18
CA GLY A 321 -1.85 -6.48 6.23
C GLY A 321 -0.36 -6.70 6.39
N LYS A 322 0.42 -5.62 6.21
CA LYS A 322 1.88 -5.67 6.16
C LYS A 322 2.50 -4.58 7.02
N ILE A 323 3.62 -4.91 7.65
CA ILE A 323 4.48 -3.96 8.36
C ILE A 323 5.92 -4.07 7.86
N GLY A 324 6.49 -2.98 7.38
CA GLY A 324 7.91 -2.93 6.98
C GLY A 324 8.84 -2.65 8.16
N LEU A 325 10.16 -2.75 7.93
CA LEU A 325 11.19 -2.55 8.97
C LEU A 325 11.13 -1.14 9.59
N GLY A 326 10.87 -0.11 8.81
CA GLY A 326 10.78 1.27 9.32
C GLY A 326 9.68 1.46 10.37
N PRO A 327 8.42 1.15 10.05
CA PRO A 327 7.33 1.14 11.03
C PRO A 327 7.54 0.18 12.21
N LEU A 328 8.13 -0.99 11.99
CA LEU A 328 8.48 -1.91 13.07
C LEU A 328 9.44 -1.25 14.06
N ASN A 329 10.50 -0.61 13.56
CA ASN A 329 11.46 0.12 14.39
C ASN A 329 10.85 1.35 15.09
N MET A 330 9.87 2.00 14.47
CA MET A 330 9.10 3.07 15.10
C MET A 330 8.35 2.54 16.33
N ILE A 331 7.66 1.41 16.19
CA ILE A 331 6.92 0.79 17.30
C ILE A 331 7.87 0.33 18.41
N LEU A 332 8.97 -0.34 18.06
CA LEU A 332 10.00 -0.74 19.03
C LEU A 332 10.48 0.45 19.86
N ARG A 333 10.81 1.57 19.19
CA ARG A 333 11.25 2.80 19.85
C ARG A 333 10.17 3.40 20.77
N ALA A 334 8.90 3.41 20.33
CA ALA A 334 7.79 3.92 21.13
C ALA A 334 7.59 3.14 22.45
N HIS A 335 8.02 1.88 22.48
CA HIS A 335 8.07 1.05 23.70
C HIS A 335 9.39 1.10 24.47
N GLY A 336 10.33 1.98 24.07
CA GLY A 336 11.66 2.06 24.66
C GLY A 336 12.55 0.85 24.38
N ILE A 337 12.26 0.11 23.32
CA ILE A 337 12.96 -1.12 22.91
C ILE A 337 13.97 -0.79 21.79
N SER A 338 15.13 -1.46 21.82
CA SER A 338 16.16 -1.31 20.80
C SER A 338 15.64 -1.66 19.41
N GLN A 339 15.96 -0.83 18.44
CA GLN A 339 15.59 -1.03 17.05
C GLN A 339 16.36 -2.19 16.40
N ILE A 340 15.76 -2.83 15.43
CA ILE A 340 16.44 -3.79 14.56
C ILE A 340 17.39 -3.00 13.64
N PRO A 341 18.67 -3.39 13.53
CA PRO A 341 19.64 -2.73 12.66
C PRO A 341 19.18 -2.68 11.20
N THR A 342 19.47 -1.57 10.52
CA THR A 342 19.09 -1.37 9.11
C THR A 342 20.23 -1.67 8.13
N ASP A 343 21.40 -2.06 8.62
CA ASP A 343 22.63 -2.32 7.86
C ASP A 343 22.77 -3.78 7.39
N ALA A 344 21.77 -4.64 7.65
CA ALA A 344 21.81 -6.06 7.32
C ALA A 344 22.16 -6.33 5.84
N ALA A 345 21.65 -5.52 4.90
CA ALA A 345 21.96 -5.67 3.49
C ALA A 345 23.44 -5.38 3.18
N SER A 346 24.04 -4.42 3.86
CA SER A 346 25.46 -4.11 3.75
C SER A 346 26.29 -5.24 4.33
N LYS A 347 25.98 -5.69 5.54
CA LYS A 347 26.67 -6.80 6.21
C LYS A 347 26.67 -8.08 5.38
N VAL A 348 25.53 -8.47 4.81
CA VAL A 348 25.45 -9.66 3.94
C VAL A 348 26.37 -9.56 2.72
N ARG A 349 26.57 -8.34 2.18
CA ARG A 349 27.46 -8.14 1.02
C ARG A 349 28.95 -8.13 1.39
N THR A 350 29.28 -7.58 2.55
CA THR A 350 30.68 -7.36 2.95
C THR A 350 31.23 -8.49 3.81
N ASP A 351 30.39 -9.17 4.59
CA ASP A 351 30.77 -10.22 5.53
C ASP A 351 29.65 -11.28 5.67
N PRO A 352 29.39 -12.08 4.62
CA PRO A 352 28.35 -13.12 4.68
C PRO A 352 28.61 -14.21 5.73
N ASP A 353 29.89 -14.54 5.98
CA ASP A 353 30.29 -15.51 7.01
C ASP A 353 30.02 -15.01 8.42
N GLY A 354 30.36 -13.76 8.71
CA GLY A 354 30.03 -13.14 10.00
C GLY A 354 28.53 -13.06 10.23
N VAL A 355 27.75 -12.75 9.17
CA VAL A 355 26.27 -12.78 9.23
C VAL A 355 25.78 -14.21 9.52
N PHE A 356 26.34 -15.23 8.84
CA PHE A 356 25.94 -16.61 9.13
C PHE A 356 26.26 -17.01 10.58
N ASN A 357 27.42 -16.61 11.12
CA ASN A 357 27.77 -16.87 12.50
C ASN A 357 26.78 -16.21 13.49
N GLU A 358 26.31 -14.99 13.23
CA GLU A 358 25.25 -14.35 14.04
C GLU A 358 23.93 -15.14 13.95
N ILE A 359 23.55 -15.59 12.77
CA ILE A 359 22.37 -16.43 12.54
C ILE A 359 22.52 -17.79 13.26
N ALA A 360 23.72 -18.39 13.25
CA ALA A 360 24.01 -19.69 13.87
C ALA A 360 23.68 -19.70 15.37
N VAL A 361 23.95 -18.59 16.07
CA VAL A 361 23.53 -18.42 17.49
C VAL A 361 22.02 -18.54 17.62
N GLY A 362 21.27 -17.89 16.71
CA GLY A 362 19.80 -17.99 16.67
C GLY A 362 19.32 -19.39 16.29
N LEU A 363 19.96 -20.05 15.33
CA LEU A 363 19.65 -21.42 14.93
C LEU A 363 19.80 -22.40 16.09
N LYS A 364 20.88 -22.28 16.86
CA LYS A 364 21.11 -23.09 18.05
C LYS A 364 20.05 -22.83 19.13
N LYS A 365 19.77 -21.56 19.39
CA LYS A 365 18.86 -21.13 20.48
C LYS A 365 17.38 -21.37 20.16
N TYR A 366 16.95 -21.00 18.97
CA TYR A 366 15.53 -20.92 18.58
C TYR A 366 15.05 -22.08 17.72
N ALA A 367 15.89 -22.62 16.82
CA ALA A 367 15.59 -23.79 16.03
C ALA A 367 16.09 -25.10 16.67
N ARG A 368 16.88 -25.00 17.76
CA ARG A 368 17.47 -26.14 18.51
C ARG A 368 18.34 -27.03 17.64
N LEU A 369 19.01 -26.47 16.64
CA LEU A 369 19.95 -27.20 15.82
C LEU A 369 21.27 -27.44 16.61
N ASN A 370 21.82 -28.63 16.44
CA ASN A 370 23.16 -28.91 16.96
C ASN A 370 24.24 -28.39 16.01
N GLN A 371 25.52 -28.43 16.45
CA GLN A 371 26.64 -27.90 15.70
C GLN A 371 26.77 -28.53 14.32
N LYS A 372 26.67 -29.86 14.21
CA LYS A 372 26.75 -30.61 12.94
C LYS A 372 25.66 -30.13 11.94
N GLN A 373 24.42 -29.99 12.40
CA GLN A 373 23.30 -29.51 11.57
C GLN A 373 23.51 -28.09 11.09
N ILE A 374 24.14 -27.23 11.88
CA ILE A 374 24.48 -25.86 11.50
C ILE A 374 25.58 -25.82 10.44
N GLU A 375 26.60 -26.67 10.57
CA GLU A 375 27.67 -26.83 9.59
C GLU A 375 27.13 -27.35 8.25
N GLU A 376 26.35 -28.45 8.29
CA GLU A 376 25.67 -28.99 7.10
C GLU A 376 24.76 -27.92 6.42
N LEU A 377 24.10 -27.10 7.21
CA LEU A 377 23.27 -25.99 6.67
C LEU A 377 24.16 -24.94 6.00
N LYS A 378 25.30 -24.56 6.60
CA LYS A 378 26.22 -23.57 6.07
C LYS A 378 26.73 -23.93 4.68
N GLU A 379 27.03 -25.21 4.47
CA GLU A 379 27.53 -25.76 3.21
C GLU A 379 26.44 -25.87 2.12
N ASN A 380 25.17 -25.68 2.47
CA ASN A 380 24.06 -25.82 1.54
C ASN A 380 23.76 -24.50 0.81
N GLU A 381 24.42 -24.25 -0.31
CA GLU A 381 24.28 -23.04 -1.14
C GLU A 381 22.85 -22.85 -1.70
N ASN A 382 22.07 -23.93 -1.82
CA ASN A 382 20.67 -23.81 -2.26
C ASN A 382 19.77 -23.21 -1.20
N ILE A 383 20.15 -23.29 0.09
CA ILE A 383 19.42 -22.74 1.22
C ILE A 383 20.06 -21.42 1.65
N VAL A 384 21.39 -21.41 1.86
CA VAL A 384 22.13 -20.23 2.40
C VAL A 384 22.47 -19.24 1.29
N THR A 385 21.43 -18.67 0.72
CA THR A 385 21.55 -17.58 -0.26
C THR A 385 21.68 -16.22 0.45
N SER A 386 22.10 -15.19 -0.27
CA SER A 386 22.10 -13.80 0.26
C SER A 386 20.74 -13.37 0.80
N LYS A 387 19.66 -13.83 0.18
CA LYS A 387 18.28 -13.57 0.65
C LYS A 387 17.99 -14.30 1.96
N PHE A 388 18.47 -15.54 2.11
CA PHE A 388 18.37 -16.28 3.36
C PHE A 388 19.12 -15.55 4.48
N LEU A 389 20.37 -15.19 4.24
CA LEU A 389 21.20 -14.47 5.22
C LEU A 389 20.54 -13.16 5.67
N TYR A 390 20.11 -12.35 4.71
CA TYR A 390 19.44 -11.08 5.01
C TYR A 390 18.15 -11.28 5.80
N SER A 391 17.26 -12.14 5.32
CA SER A 391 15.97 -12.37 5.97
C SER A 391 16.15 -13.00 7.36
N LYS A 392 17.01 -14.01 7.45
CA LYS A 392 17.22 -14.77 8.67
C LYS A 392 17.91 -13.95 9.75
N LEU A 393 18.86 -13.09 9.39
CA LEU A 393 19.49 -12.14 10.31
C LEU A 393 18.44 -11.24 10.96
N GLN A 394 17.60 -10.59 10.16
CA GLN A 394 16.55 -9.69 10.64
C GLN A 394 15.52 -10.40 11.54
N VAL A 395 15.11 -11.62 11.15
CA VAL A 395 14.21 -12.47 11.96
C VAL A 395 14.87 -12.82 13.30
N THR A 396 16.16 -13.21 13.28
CA THR A 396 16.91 -13.56 14.50
C THR A 396 16.96 -12.37 15.45
N GLN A 397 17.27 -11.19 14.93
CA GLN A 397 17.33 -9.94 15.71
C GLN A 397 15.97 -9.58 16.28
N LEU A 398 14.88 -9.72 15.53
CA LEU A 398 13.52 -9.48 16.02
C LEU A 398 13.14 -10.44 17.15
N ILE A 399 13.40 -11.75 16.99
CA ILE A 399 13.09 -12.73 18.04
C ILE A 399 13.97 -12.48 19.28
N ASN A 400 15.27 -12.18 19.11
CA ASN A 400 16.14 -11.80 20.22
C ASN A 400 15.58 -10.60 20.99
N THR A 401 15.13 -9.58 20.28
CA THR A 401 14.52 -8.39 20.87
C THR A 401 13.27 -8.75 21.68
N LEU A 402 12.34 -9.51 21.12
CA LEU A 402 11.11 -9.92 21.82
C LEU A 402 11.38 -10.79 23.04
N GLU A 403 12.30 -11.76 22.90
CA GLU A 403 12.65 -12.68 24.00
C GLU A 403 13.48 -12.00 25.11
N SER A 404 14.13 -10.86 24.83
CA SER A 404 14.82 -10.06 25.84
C SER A 404 13.88 -9.26 26.74
N ILE A 405 12.62 -9.05 26.34
CA ILE A 405 11.64 -8.30 27.11
C ILE A 405 11.13 -9.16 28.27
N ARG A 406 11.57 -8.85 29.49
CA ARG A 406 11.22 -9.61 30.70
C ARG A 406 9.77 -9.42 31.13
N THR A 407 9.21 -8.24 30.93
CA THR A 407 7.86 -7.90 31.36
C THR A 407 6.84 -8.34 30.31
N LYS A 408 6.04 -9.37 30.66
CA LYS A 408 4.98 -9.91 29.76
C LYS A 408 4.09 -8.81 29.22
N LYS A 409 3.59 -7.91 30.08
CA LYS A 409 2.70 -6.82 29.66
C LYS A 409 3.32 -5.92 28.59
N VAL A 410 4.60 -5.56 28.71
CA VAL A 410 5.30 -4.73 27.72
C VAL A 410 5.44 -5.47 26.40
N ARG A 411 5.79 -6.76 26.45
CA ARG A 411 5.92 -7.58 25.25
C ARG A 411 4.58 -7.78 24.54
N ASP A 412 3.51 -8.02 25.27
CA ASP A 412 2.16 -8.18 24.73
C ASP A 412 1.68 -6.89 24.07
N GLN A 413 1.85 -5.74 24.70
CA GLN A 413 1.50 -4.44 24.13
C GLN A 413 2.31 -4.12 22.87
N LEU A 414 3.61 -4.41 22.87
CA LEU A 414 4.47 -4.24 21.69
C LEU A 414 3.97 -5.09 20.51
N VAL A 415 3.68 -6.36 20.75
CA VAL A 415 3.24 -7.30 19.71
C VAL A 415 1.84 -6.96 19.22
N GLU A 416 0.97 -6.49 20.11
CA GLU A 416 -0.34 -5.95 19.77
C GLU A 416 -0.23 -4.73 18.84
N ASP A 417 0.63 -3.77 19.15
CA ASP A 417 0.86 -2.60 18.29
C ASP A 417 1.41 -3.00 16.91
N ILE A 418 2.31 -3.98 16.85
CA ILE A 418 2.80 -4.53 15.58
C ILE A 418 1.66 -5.14 14.77
N TYR A 419 0.80 -5.92 15.41
CA TYR A 419 -0.38 -6.53 14.78
C TYR A 419 -1.37 -5.49 14.28
N LEU A 420 -1.73 -4.53 15.12
CA LEU A 420 -2.68 -3.47 14.80
C LEU A 420 -2.16 -2.62 13.63
N TYR A 421 -0.89 -2.26 13.65
CA TYR A 421 -0.28 -1.54 12.54
C TYR A 421 -0.35 -2.35 11.23
N ALA A 422 0.03 -3.62 11.28
CA ALA A 422 -0.02 -4.51 10.12
C ALA A 422 -1.45 -4.69 9.60
N SER A 423 -2.46 -4.70 10.48
CA SER A 423 -3.88 -4.85 10.15
C SER A 423 -4.55 -3.53 9.73
N SER A 424 -3.79 -2.43 9.61
CA SER A 424 -4.33 -1.09 9.36
C SER A 424 -5.35 -0.63 10.42
N GLN A 425 -5.07 -0.95 11.68
CA GLN A 425 -5.86 -0.57 12.88
C GLN A 425 -4.93 0.01 13.95
N SER A 426 -4.00 0.86 13.55
CA SER A 426 -2.94 1.34 14.43
C SER A 426 -3.25 2.69 15.05
N ARG A 427 -2.92 2.86 16.34
CA ARG A 427 -2.90 4.17 17.01
C ARG A 427 -1.89 5.16 16.39
N PHE A 428 -0.97 4.66 15.56
CA PHE A 428 -0.04 5.49 14.80
C PHE A 428 -0.61 6.00 13.48
N SER A 429 -1.81 5.55 13.10
CA SER A 429 -2.52 5.99 11.90
C SER A 429 -3.74 6.83 12.26
N SER A 430 -4.13 7.74 11.40
CA SER A 430 -5.31 8.59 11.61
C SER A 430 -6.59 7.77 11.64
N ALA A 431 -7.58 8.24 12.41
CA ALA A 431 -8.92 7.67 12.41
C ALA A 431 -9.65 7.98 11.09
N TYR A 432 -10.45 7.05 10.59
CA TYR A 432 -11.19 7.19 9.35
C TYR A 432 -12.42 6.28 9.30
N TYR A 433 -13.31 6.53 8.35
CA TYR A 433 -14.34 5.56 7.94
C TYR A 433 -13.88 4.79 6.71
N LYS A 434 -14.02 3.47 6.76
CA LYS A 434 -13.89 2.60 5.59
C LYS A 434 -15.28 2.45 4.96
N LEU A 435 -15.38 2.83 3.69
CA LEU A 435 -16.56 2.69 2.86
C LEU A 435 -16.36 1.51 1.91
N GLU A 436 -17.10 0.43 2.17
CA GLU A 436 -16.97 -0.85 1.45
C GLU A 436 -18.31 -1.56 1.24
#